data_7f1e2d25a093c19fbbfee380a3ebe064
#
_entry.id   7f1e2d25a093c19fbbfee380a3ebe064
#
_cell.length_a   1.000
_cell.length_b   1.000
_cell.length_c   1.000
_cell.angle_alpha   90.00
_cell.angle_beta   90.00
_cell.angle_gamma   90.00
#
_symmetry.space_group_name_H-M   'P 1'
#
loop_
_entity.id
_entity.type
_entity.pdbx_description
1 polymer ?
#
loop_
_entity_poly.entity_id
_entity_poly.type
_entity_poly.pdbx_seq_one_letter_code
_entity_poly.pdbx_strand_id
1 'polypeptide(L)'
;MSHPAASPHEADDAVLDDVVTSLVQIEAAISALEAERFRQLARAHAVAAGRSVHRPRSVQEREIALRSIAAEVGVALRWHDRTAQRRITEAGALVEDFPATVTALDEAKITARHAEVIREVGEPLLEPESRQEFERRVLTRAERDTVAGTRAFAQAVAQELEPRSITERHDDEVDRRRVWVDDDIGRPAIDPTHAHPPGGLGAIRAEVSVVIPVLTAVGASERGAMLDGCAPVDADTARHLFAEAPGWERLLTDPVTGVVLGVDRYRPTPAMRRFVRLRDVHCRFPGCRQPARRCEIDHNLAHATGGPTTLCNLACLCKRHHVLKTETPWTAAQQSGGSIVWTSPLGRRTTDPPERRVAFAPDPDPHPDPDPPPF
;
A
#
# COMPACT_ATOMS: atom_id res chain seq x y z
N MET A 1 65.05 12.57 -19.22
CA MET A 1 64.53 11.35 -18.63
C MET A 1 63.02 11.38 -18.85
N SER A 2 62.55 10.67 -19.88
CA SER A 2 61.13 10.60 -20.18
C SER A 2 60.46 9.59 -19.23
N HIS A 3 59.45 10.04 -18.48
CA HIS A 3 58.60 9.11 -17.76
C HIS A 3 57.89 8.18 -18.78
N PRO A 4 57.89 6.86 -18.56
CA PRO A 4 57.09 5.96 -19.40
C PRO A 4 55.59 6.33 -19.25
N ALA A 5 54.88 6.42 -20.35
CA ALA A 5 53.46 6.58 -20.34
C ALA A 5 52.80 5.37 -19.62
N ALA A 6 51.87 5.61 -18.69
CA ALA A 6 51.14 4.58 -17.98
C ALA A 6 50.49 3.61 -18.99
N SER A 7 50.48 2.34 -18.68
CA SER A 7 49.80 1.35 -19.54
C SER A 7 48.29 1.58 -19.52
N PRO A 8 47.53 1.18 -20.56
CA PRO A 8 46.08 1.29 -20.56
C PRO A 8 45.44 0.63 -19.33
N HIS A 9 45.97 -0.46 -18.81
CA HIS A 9 45.51 -1.13 -17.59
C HIS A 9 45.72 -0.31 -16.33
N GLU A 10 46.85 0.42 -16.20
CA GLU A 10 47.10 1.30 -15.05
C GLU A 10 46.14 2.50 -15.00
N ALA A 11 45.71 2.98 -16.18
CA ALA A 11 44.70 4.05 -16.25
C ALA A 11 43.29 3.52 -15.85
N ASP A 12 42.92 2.33 -16.29
CA ASP A 12 41.66 1.69 -15.94
C ASP A 12 41.62 1.34 -14.44
N ASP A 13 42.72 0.85 -13.85
CA ASP A 13 42.83 0.56 -12.41
C ASP A 13 42.68 1.84 -11.57
N ALA A 14 43.25 2.98 -12.00
CA ALA A 14 43.08 4.24 -11.31
C ALA A 14 41.64 4.75 -11.35
N VAL A 15 40.93 4.57 -12.47
CA VAL A 15 39.50 4.91 -12.56
C VAL A 15 38.67 4.00 -11.67
N LEU A 16 38.97 2.70 -11.61
CA LEU A 16 38.28 1.75 -10.75
C LEU A 16 38.46 2.08 -9.27
N ASP A 17 39.67 2.46 -8.85
CA ASP A 17 39.97 2.86 -7.48
C ASP A 17 39.17 4.12 -7.05
N ASP A 18 39.10 5.11 -7.94
CA ASP A 18 38.30 6.32 -7.73
C ASP A 18 36.78 5.99 -7.61
N VAL A 19 36.28 5.12 -8.46
CA VAL A 19 34.89 4.64 -8.42
C VAL A 19 34.60 3.92 -7.11
N VAL A 20 35.45 3.00 -6.68
CA VAL A 20 35.29 2.26 -5.42
C VAL A 20 35.33 3.23 -4.22
N THR A 21 36.28 4.14 -4.20
CA THR A 21 36.39 5.16 -3.16
C THR A 21 35.14 6.03 -3.08
N SER A 22 34.63 6.48 -4.23
CA SER A 22 33.39 7.27 -4.30
C SER A 22 32.18 6.48 -3.81
N LEU A 23 32.05 5.19 -4.17
CA LEU A 23 30.97 4.33 -3.71
C LEU A 23 31.01 4.13 -2.19
N VAL A 24 32.19 3.92 -1.60
CA VAL A 24 32.35 3.80 -0.14
C VAL A 24 31.88 5.09 0.57
N GLN A 25 32.23 6.26 0.04
CA GLN A 25 31.77 7.53 0.61
C GLN A 25 30.25 7.74 0.50
N ILE A 26 29.67 7.37 -0.65
CA ILE A 26 28.22 7.42 -0.86
C ILE A 26 27.50 6.49 0.11
N GLU A 27 27.94 5.22 0.24
CA GLU A 27 27.33 4.27 1.16
C GLU A 27 27.45 4.72 2.63
N ALA A 28 28.55 5.36 3.00
CA ALA A 28 28.70 5.94 4.34
C ALA A 28 27.67 7.07 4.58
N ALA A 29 27.49 7.95 3.62
CA ALA A 29 26.50 9.02 3.72
C ALA A 29 25.06 8.46 3.77
N ILE A 30 24.76 7.44 2.97
CA ILE A 30 23.47 6.76 3.00
C ILE A 30 23.23 6.13 4.39
N SER A 31 24.22 5.44 4.95
CA SER A 31 24.10 4.80 6.26
C SER A 31 23.81 5.82 7.37
N ALA A 32 24.48 6.96 7.39
CA ALA A 32 24.22 8.03 8.36
C ALA A 32 22.80 8.62 8.21
N LEU A 33 22.34 8.86 6.97
CA LEU A 33 20.98 9.33 6.71
C LEU A 33 19.91 8.29 7.09
N GLU A 34 20.19 7.00 6.90
CA GLU A 34 19.32 5.93 7.34
C GLU A 34 19.24 5.84 8.87
N ALA A 35 20.35 6.02 9.58
CA ALA A 35 20.36 6.08 11.05
C ALA A 35 19.47 7.23 11.55
N GLU A 36 19.60 8.41 10.94
CA GLU A 36 18.76 9.56 11.28
C GLU A 36 17.28 9.30 10.94
N ARG A 37 16.99 8.66 9.81
CA ARG A 37 15.63 8.25 9.45
C ARG A 37 15.02 7.31 10.49
N PHE A 38 15.78 6.33 11.00
CA PHE A 38 15.33 5.45 12.08
C PHE A 38 15.03 6.23 13.36
N ARG A 39 15.90 7.19 13.74
CA ARG A 39 15.65 8.05 14.91
C ARG A 39 14.37 8.87 14.75
N GLN A 40 14.11 9.46 13.58
CA GLN A 40 12.90 10.25 13.35
C GLN A 40 11.63 9.36 13.37
N LEU A 41 11.68 8.16 12.80
CA LEU A 41 10.58 7.21 12.88
C LEU A 41 10.34 6.70 14.32
N ALA A 42 11.39 6.47 15.09
CA ALA A 42 11.31 6.11 16.51
C ALA A 42 10.71 7.26 17.35
N ARG A 43 11.03 8.52 17.04
CA ARG A 43 10.36 9.68 17.66
C ARG A 43 8.88 9.71 17.35
N ALA A 44 8.48 9.37 16.12
CA ALA A 44 7.07 9.23 15.77
C ALA A 44 6.38 8.10 16.56
N HIS A 45 7.07 6.98 16.79
CA HIS A 45 6.62 5.90 17.67
C HIS A 45 6.40 6.38 19.12
N ALA A 46 7.37 7.07 19.69
CA ALA A 46 7.29 7.63 21.05
C ALA A 46 6.13 8.64 21.19
N VAL A 47 5.88 9.48 20.18
CA VAL A 47 4.71 10.39 20.15
C VAL A 47 3.40 9.60 20.18
N ALA A 48 3.31 8.47 19.43
CA ALA A 48 2.14 7.62 19.44
C ALA A 48 1.91 6.99 20.83
N ALA A 49 2.98 6.50 21.45
CA ALA A 49 2.93 5.96 22.81
C ALA A 49 2.50 7.02 23.84
N GLY A 50 3.08 8.24 23.78
CA GLY A 50 2.74 9.34 24.68
C GLY A 50 1.29 9.80 24.58
N ARG A 51 0.72 9.85 23.36
CA ARG A 51 -0.71 10.17 23.16
C ARG A 51 -1.63 9.12 23.77
N SER A 52 -1.16 7.90 23.92
CA SER A 52 -1.91 6.79 24.52
C SER A 52 -1.91 6.83 26.05
N VAL A 53 -0.90 7.43 26.69
CA VAL A 53 -0.77 7.52 28.16
C VAL A 53 -1.78 8.49 28.78
N HIS A 54 -2.11 9.57 28.08
CA HIS A 54 -3.05 10.60 28.58
C HIS A 54 -4.54 10.21 28.50
N ARG A 55 -4.86 9.06 27.86
CA ARG A 55 -6.21 8.48 27.81
C ARG A 55 -6.13 6.96 27.96
N PRO A 56 -6.01 6.42 29.18
CA PRO A 56 -5.84 4.98 29.37
C PRO A 56 -7.18 4.25 29.25
N ARG A 57 -7.70 4.01 28.07
CA ARG A 57 -8.98 3.30 27.93
C ARG A 57 -8.94 1.98 27.19
N SER A 58 -8.05 1.74 26.26
CA SER A 58 -7.96 0.40 25.64
C SER A 58 -6.72 0.22 24.76
N VAL A 59 -6.38 -1.05 24.45
CA VAL A 59 -5.40 -1.43 23.40
C VAL A 59 -5.78 -0.79 22.07
N GLN A 60 -7.08 -0.67 21.80
CA GLN A 60 -7.63 -0.09 20.57
C GLN A 60 -7.31 1.41 20.42
N GLU A 61 -7.32 2.19 21.49
CA GLU A 61 -6.98 3.64 21.43
C GLU A 61 -5.49 3.86 21.14
N ARG A 62 -4.61 3.01 21.69
CA ARG A 62 -3.18 3.05 21.37
C ARG A 62 -2.92 2.75 19.91
N GLU A 63 -3.63 1.77 19.36
CA GLU A 63 -3.54 1.42 17.96
C GLU A 63 -4.04 2.55 17.04
N ILE A 64 -5.10 3.24 17.42
CA ILE A 64 -5.63 4.39 16.64
C ILE A 64 -4.64 5.55 16.60
N ALA A 65 -3.97 5.87 17.72
CA ALA A 65 -2.96 6.92 17.74
C ALA A 65 -1.79 6.62 16.80
N LEU A 66 -1.28 5.38 16.83
CA LEU A 66 -0.22 4.94 15.93
C LEU A 66 -0.68 4.94 14.47
N ARG A 67 -1.90 4.50 14.19
CA ARG A 67 -2.48 4.53 12.83
C ARG A 67 -2.59 5.95 12.29
N SER A 68 -2.98 6.91 13.12
CA SER A 68 -3.11 8.32 12.70
C SER A 68 -1.75 8.91 12.34
N ILE A 69 -0.71 8.65 13.14
CA ILE A 69 0.65 9.10 12.86
C ILE A 69 1.22 8.39 11.62
N ALA A 70 0.98 7.08 11.48
CA ALA A 70 1.41 6.31 10.32
C ALA A 70 0.75 6.82 9.02
N ALA A 71 -0.53 7.20 9.08
CA ALA A 71 -1.22 7.81 7.95
C ALA A 71 -0.61 9.17 7.58
N GLU A 72 -0.27 10.01 8.56
CA GLU A 72 0.41 11.30 8.34
C GLU A 72 1.76 11.12 7.63
N VAL A 73 2.60 10.22 8.17
CA VAL A 73 3.93 9.90 7.61
C VAL A 73 3.77 9.26 6.21
N GLY A 74 2.81 8.34 6.08
CA GLY A 74 2.54 7.65 4.82
C GLY A 74 2.17 8.61 3.70
N VAL A 75 1.26 9.54 3.96
CA VAL A 75 0.87 10.57 2.98
C VAL A 75 2.05 11.47 2.63
N ALA A 76 2.82 11.92 3.63
CA ALA A 76 3.96 12.82 3.41
C ALA A 76 5.09 12.17 2.58
N LEU A 77 5.35 10.88 2.81
CA LEU A 77 6.43 10.13 2.15
C LEU A 77 5.95 9.27 0.97
N ARG A 78 4.67 9.33 0.61
CA ARG A 78 4.03 8.51 -0.43
C ARG A 78 4.16 7.01 -0.16
N TRP A 79 4.13 6.63 1.12
CA TRP A 79 4.10 5.24 1.55
C TRP A 79 2.65 4.81 1.83
N HIS A 80 2.38 3.53 1.60
CA HIS A 80 1.15 2.95 2.13
C HIS A 80 1.16 3.03 3.67
N ASP A 81 0.04 3.40 4.29
CA ASP A 81 -0.08 3.64 5.73
C ASP A 81 0.34 2.42 6.60
N ARG A 82 0.08 1.20 6.14
CA ARG A 82 0.56 -0.03 6.81
C ARG A 82 2.08 -0.16 6.75
N THR A 83 2.69 0.24 5.63
CA THR A 83 4.15 0.27 5.49
C THR A 83 4.75 1.31 6.44
N ALA A 84 4.15 2.49 6.51
CA ALA A 84 4.57 3.54 7.44
C ALA A 84 4.43 3.06 8.88
N GLN A 85 3.28 2.45 9.25
CA GLN A 85 3.06 1.91 10.60
C GLN A 85 4.12 0.87 10.97
N ARG A 86 4.36 -0.11 10.09
CA ARG A 86 5.38 -1.13 10.33
C ARG A 86 6.76 -0.50 10.53
N ARG A 87 7.20 0.41 9.64
CA ARG A 87 8.50 1.07 9.75
C ARG A 87 8.64 1.92 11.01
N ILE A 88 7.57 2.57 11.45
CA ILE A 88 7.55 3.33 12.71
C ILE A 88 7.74 2.40 13.91
N THR A 89 7.04 1.26 13.94
CA THR A 89 7.17 0.27 15.01
C THR A 89 8.56 -0.38 15.02
N GLU A 90 9.05 -0.80 13.85
CA GLU A 90 10.37 -1.40 13.67
C GLU A 90 11.48 -0.44 14.09
N ALA A 91 11.37 0.84 13.76
CA ALA A 91 12.34 1.86 14.16
C ALA A 91 12.29 2.13 15.67
N GLY A 92 11.10 2.11 16.27
CA GLY A 92 10.95 2.20 17.72
C GLY A 92 11.74 1.10 18.43
N ALA A 93 11.49 -0.16 18.06
CA ALA A 93 12.20 -1.32 18.60
C ALA A 93 13.71 -1.25 18.34
N LEU A 94 14.15 -0.87 17.13
CA LEU A 94 15.57 -0.75 16.82
C LEU A 94 16.30 0.28 17.70
N VAL A 95 15.70 1.46 17.89
CA VAL A 95 16.34 2.54 18.67
C VAL A 95 16.29 2.25 20.18
N GLU A 96 15.24 1.61 20.67
CA GLU A 96 15.05 1.29 22.08
C GLU A 96 15.85 0.06 22.52
N ASP A 97 15.77 -1.03 21.75
CA ASP A 97 16.32 -2.33 22.13
C ASP A 97 17.74 -2.57 21.61
N PHE A 98 18.17 -1.83 20.55
CA PHE A 98 19.46 -2.03 19.85
C PHE A 98 20.19 -0.69 19.59
N PRO A 99 20.48 0.12 20.62
CA PRO A 99 21.05 1.45 20.45
C PRO A 99 22.48 1.46 19.87
N ALA A 100 23.29 0.43 20.17
CA ALA A 100 24.64 0.31 19.62
C ALA A 100 24.60 0.03 18.12
N THR A 101 23.59 -0.67 17.63
CA THR A 101 23.37 -0.92 16.20
C THR A 101 23.07 0.39 15.46
N VAL A 102 22.25 1.26 16.03
CA VAL A 102 21.97 2.58 15.45
C VAL A 102 23.22 3.45 15.41
N THR A 103 24.07 3.36 16.45
CA THR A 103 25.36 4.07 16.49
C THR A 103 26.32 3.55 15.43
N ALA A 104 26.46 2.23 15.30
CA ALA A 104 27.29 1.61 14.27
C ALA A 104 26.84 1.96 12.84
N LEU A 105 25.52 2.08 12.62
CA LEU A 105 24.96 2.54 11.35
C LEU A 105 25.30 4.00 11.08
N ASP A 106 25.18 4.87 12.06
CA ASP A 106 25.50 6.29 11.96
C ASP A 106 26.99 6.53 11.64
N GLU A 107 27.84 5.71 12.22
CA GLU A 107 29.28 5.71 11.97
C GLU A 107 29.69 4.98 10.66
N ALA A 108 28.71 4.55 9.87
CA ALA A 108 28.88 3.81 8.62
C ALA A 108 29.72 2.51 8.76
N LYS A 109 29.77 1.91 9.95
CA LYS A 109 30.39 0.61 10.20
C LYS A 109 29.57 -0.55 9.68
N ILE A 110 28.27 -0.36 9.59
CA ILE A 110 27.29 -1.31 9.06
C ILE A 110 26.32 -0.60 8.13
N THR A 111 25.57 -1.36 7.32
CA THR A 111 24.50 -0.83 6.48
C THR A 111 23.12 -0.93 7.17
N ALA A 112 22.13 -0.20 6.68
CA ALA A 112 20.74 -0.30 7.16
C ALA A 112 20.22 -1.75 7.13
N ARG A 113 20.64 -2.53 6.15
CA ARG A 113 20.24 -3.94 6.04
C ARG A 113 20.83 -4.83 7.14
N HIS A 114 22.03 -4.53 7.61
CA HIS A 114 22.59 -5.20 8.80
C HIS A 114 21.76 -4.85 10.05
N ALA A 115 21.41 -3.58 10.23
CA ALA A 115 20.58 -3.13 11.35
C ALA A 115 19.20 -3.80 11.37
N GLU A 116 18.56 -3.93 10.20
CA GLU A 116 17.29 -4.67 10.06
C GLU A 116 17.44 -6.14 10.48
N VAL A 117 18.52 -6.80 10.07
CA VAL A 117 18.79 -8.20 10.44
C VAL A 117 19.03 -8.35 11.93
N ILE A 118 19.81 -7.46 12.53
CA ILE A 118 20.07 -7.48 13.98
C ILE A 118 18.77 -7.34 14.77
N ARG A 119 17.94 -6.36 14.40
CA ARG A 119 16.62 -6.17 15.03
C ARG A 119 15.73 -7.41 14.83
N GLU A 120 15.58 -7.89 13.58
CA GLU A 120 14.68 -8.99 13.24
C GLU A 120 15.02 -10.28 14.00
N VAL A 121 16.31 -10.59 14.14
CA VAL A 121 16.77 -11.81 14.81
C VAL A 121 16.83 -11.64 16.33
N GLY A 122 17.12 -10.42 16.82
CA GLY A 122 17.24 -10.12 18.25
C GLY A 122 15.91 -9.77 18.92
N GLU A 123 14.90 -9.26 18.19
CA GLU A 123 13.60 -8.88 18.75
C GLU A 123 12.87 -10.02 19.52
N PRO A 124 12.98 -11.30 19.11
CA PRO A 124 12.38 -12.40 19.87
C PRO A 124 13.05 -12.73 21.21
N LEU A 125 14.23 -12.17 21.50
CA LEU A 125 14.91 -12.37 22.79
C LEU A 125 14.14 -11.59 23.86
N LEU A 126 13.74 -12.28 24.92
CA LEU A 126 12.87 -11.73 25.96
C LEU A 126 13.65 -10.93 27.01
N GLU A 127 14.81 -11.42 27.40
CA GLU A 127 15.62 -10.84 28.45
C GLU A 127 16.48 -9.67 27.92
N PRO A 128 16.44 -8.48 28.56
CA PRO A 128 17.23 -7.33 28.15
C PRO A 128 18.74 -7.60 28.10
N GLU A 129 19.24 -8.39 29.06
CA GLU A 129 20.66 -8.80 29.13
C GLU A 129 21.04 -9.67 27.93
N SER A 130 20.16 -10.60 27.55
CA SER A 130 20.34 -11.43 26.34
C SER A 130 20.39 -10.57 25.08
N ARG A 131 19.51 -9.58 24.95
CA ARG A 131 19.51 -8.63 23.82
C ARG A 131 20.80 -7.80 23.76
N GLN A 132 21.27 -7.30 24.88
CA GLN A 132 22.50 -6.51 24.93
C GLN A 132 23.73 -7.34 24.55
N GLU A 133 23.83 -8.55 25.07
CA GLU A 133 24.94 -9.47 24.73
C GLU A 133 24.85 -9.92 23.27
N PHE A 134 23.63 -10.20 22.77
CA PHE A 134 23.40 -10.49 21.37
C PHE A 134 23.88 -9.34 20.48
N GLU A 135 23.44 -8.11 20.75
CA GLU A 135 23.83 -6.93 19.99
C GLU A 135 25.35 -6.78 19.93
N ARG A 136 25.99 -6.83 21.09
CA ARG A 136 27.45 -6.71 21.21
C ARG A 136 28.21 -7.74 20.37
N ARG A 137 27.79 -9.01 20.42
CA ARG A 137 28.46 -10.10 19.67
C ARG A 137 28.22 -9.99 18.17
N VAL A 138 26.98 -9.69 17.77
CA VAL A 138 26.60 -9.63 16.36
C VAL A 138 27.21 -8.41 15.67
N LEU A 139 27.28 -7.25 16.32
CA LEU A 139 27.93 -6.06 15.77
C LEU A 139 29.39 -6.30 15.42
N THR A 140 30.15 -6.95 16.31
CA THR A 140 31.58 -7.29 16.06
C THR A 140 31.75 -8.09 14.77
N ARG A 141 30.77 -8.90 14.40
CA ARG A 141 30.76 -9.67 13.14
C ARG A 141 30.26 -8.82 11.98
N ALA A 142 29.16 -8.08 12.17
CA ALA A 142 28.49 -7.28 11.13
C ALA A 142 29.39 -6.20 10.51
N GLU A 143 30.32 -5.63 11.30
CA GLU A 143 31.30 -4.65 10.82
C GLU A 143 32.27 -5.19 9.76
N ARG A 144 32.37 -6.50 9.60
CA ARG A 144 33.38 -7.17 8.74
C ARG A 144 32.81 -8.19 7.78
N ASP A 145 31.50 -8.42 7.84
CA ASP A 145 30.87 -9.49 7.08
C ASP A 145 29.72 -8.95 6.22
N THR A 146 29.27 -9.76 5.30
CA THR A 146 28.08 -9.48 4.50
C THR A 146 26.80 -9.61 5.35
N VAL A 147 25.71 -9.03 4.88
CA VAL A 147 24.38 -9.15 5.52
C VAL A 147 23.97 -10.62 5.70
N ALA A 148 24.25 -11.48 4.72
CA ALA A 148 23.92 -12.90 4.79
C ALA A 148 24.74 -13.64 5.85
N GLY A 149 26.07 -13.38 5.93
CA GLY A 149 26.93 -13.93 6.95
C GLY A 149 26.55 -13.45 8.35
N THR A 150 26.21 -12.16 8.48
CA THR A 150 25.70 -11.59 9.74
C THR A 150 24.41 -12.26 10.19
N ARG A 151 23.45 -12.51 9.29
CA ARG A 151 22.18 -13.20 9.61
C ARG A 151 22.42 -14.59 10.15
N ALA A 152 23.26 -15.39 9.47
CA ALA A 152 23.56 -16.74 9.92
C ALA A 152 24.22 -16.75 11.31
N PHE A 153 25.17 -15.84 11.55
CA PHE A 153 25.83 -15.68 12.83
C PHE A 153 24.84 -15.22 13.93
N ALA A 154 24.01 -14.22 13.63
CA ALA A 154 23.01 -13.71 14.55
C ALA A 154 22.03 -14.81 15.01
N GLN A 155 21.55 -15.64 14.09
CA GLN A 155 20.68 -16.77 14.41
C GLN A 155 21.34 -17.78 15.35
N ALA A 156 22.63 -18.06 15.14
CA ALA A 156 23.40 -18.95 16.04
C ALA A 156 23.54 -18.34 17.45
N VAL A 157 23.88 -17.05 17.54
CA VAL A 157 24.02 -16.34 18.81
C VAL A 157 22.68 -16.26 19.56
N ALA A 158 21.59 -15.96 18.87
CA ALA A 158 20.25 -15.90 19.48
C ALA A 158 19.84 -17.27 20.06
N GLN A 159 20.12 -18.35 19.30
CA GLN A 159 19.86 -19.72 19.77
C GLN A 159 20.73 -20.14 20.97
N GLU A 160 21.93 -19.61 21.06
CA GLU A 160 22.82 -19.88 22.19
C GLU A 160 22.37 -19.15 23.46
N LEU A 161 21.96 -17.89 23.34
CA LEU A 161 21.55 -17.05 24.45
C LEU A 161 20.16 -17.44 25.01
N GLU A 162 19.22 -17.71 24.15
CA GLU A 162 17.88 -18.20 24.50
C GLU A 162 17.52 -19.43 23.66
N PRO A 163 17.90 -20.63 24.11
CA PRO A 163 17.60 -21.86 23.40
C PRO A 163 16.08 -22.08 23.27
N ARG A 164 15.57 -22.11 22.06
CA ARG A 164 14.19 -22.48 21.78
C ARG A 164 14.12 -23.86 21.15
N SER A 165 13.13 -24.63 21.55
CA SER A 165 12.89 -25.93 20.94
C SER A 165 12.49 -25.82 19.46
N ILE A 166 12.68 -26.89 18.71
CA ILE A 166 12.24 -26.96 17.29
C ILE A 166 10.73 -26.80 17.21
N THR A 167 9.98 -27.32 18.18
CA THR A 167 8.53 -27.25 18.22
C THR A 167 8.06 -25.80 18.44
N GLU A 168 8.61 -25.09 19.41
CA GLU A 168 8.28 -23.67 19.64
C GLU A 168 8.56 -22.79 18.42
N ARG A 169 9.67 -23.03 17.71
CA ARG A 169 9.98 -22.34 16.46
C ARG A 169 8.99 -22.66 15.35
N HIS A 170 8.58 -23.93 15.27
CA HIS A 170 7.59 -24.36 14.28
C HIS A 170 6.23 -23.72 14.54
N ASP A 171 5.79 -23.65 15.77
CA ASP A 171 4.52 -23.06 16.18
C ASP A 171 4.50 -21.54 15.88
N ASP A 172 5.57 -20.82 16.23
CA ASP A 172 5.75 -19.41 15.86
C ASP A 172 5.71 -19.17 14.33
N GLU A 173 6.31 -20.06 13.56
CA GLU A 173 6.31 -20.01 12.10
C GLU A 173 4.92 -20.31 11.51
N VAL A 174 4.18 -21.26 12.09
CA VAL A 174 2.80 -21.57 11.70
C VAL A 174 1.88 -20.39 11.95
N ASP A 175 2.00 -19.72 13.10
CA ASP A 175 1.21 -18.55 13.45
C ASP A 175 1.52 -17.32 12.55
N ARG A 176 2.73 -17.27 12.00
CA ARG A 176 3.13 -16.23 11.04
C ARG A 176 2.69 -16.53 9.62
N ARG A 177 2.31 -17.76 9.28
CA ARG A 177 1.84 -18.11 7.94
C ARG A 177 0.56 -17.37 7.59
N ARG A 178 0.60 -16.65 6.49
CA ARG A 178 -0.55 -15.93 5.94
C ARG A 178 -0.68 -16.27 4.47
N VAL A 179 -1.88 -16.60 4.06
CA VAL A 179 -2.21 -16.72 2.65
C VAL A 179 -2.61 -15.34 2.15
N TRP A 180 -1.84 -14.80 1.24
CA TRP A 180 -2.21 -13.60 0.49
C TRP A 180 -2.90 -14.03 -0.79
N VAL A 181 -4.10 -13.54 -1.01
CA VAL A 181 -4.77 -13.66 -2.31
C VAL A 181 -4.53 -12.34 -3.02
N ASP A 182 -3.58 -12.34 -3.94
CA ASP A 182 -3.40 -11.23 -4.88
C ASP A 182 -4.38 -11.42 -6.04
N ASP A 183 -5.14 -10.38 -6.35
CA ASP A 183 -5.90 -10.28 -7.58
C ASP A 183 -4.88 -9.99 -8.70
N ASP A 184 -4.40 -11.03 -9.38
CA ASP A 184 -3.45 -10.91 -10.49
C ASP A 184 -4.14 -10.20 -11.65
N ILE A 185 -3.70 -8.97 -11.92
CA ILE A 185 -4.24 -8.14 -13.00
C ILE A 185 -3.80 -8.77 -14.33
N GLY A 186 -4.66 -9.56 -14.93
CA GLY A 186 -4.39 -10.17 -16.25
C GLY A 186 -4.74 -11.65 -16.37
N ARG A 187 -5.14 -12.31 -15.28
CA ARG A 187 -5.75 -13.64 -15.39
C ARG A 187 -7.27 -13.53 -15.42
N PRO A 188 -7.95 -14.21 -16.34
CA PRO A 188 -9.40 -14.34 -16.26
C PRO A 188 -9.76 -14.97 -14.92
N ALA A 189 -10.59 -14.28 -14.17
CA ALA A 189 -10.84 -14.58 -12.76
C ALA A 189 -11.46 -15.95 -12.49
N ILE A 190 -11.92 -16.69 -13.49
CA ILE A 190 -12.49 -18.05 -13.34
C ILE A 190 -12.42 -18.77 -14.68
N ASP A 191 -11.81 -19.94 -14.70
CA ASP A 191 -12.04 -20.94 -15.77
C ASP A 191 -13.37 -21.67 -15.45
N PRO A 192 -14.42 -21.47 -16.23
CA PRO A 192 -15.71 -22.09 -15.98
C PRO A 192 -15.72 -23.63 -16.17
N THR A 193 -14.61 -24.22 -16.63
CA THR A 193 -14.52 -25.66 -16.90
C THR A 193 -14.11 -26.49 -15.68
N HIS A 194 -13.69 -25.87 -14.57
CA HIS A 194 -13.42 -26.57 -13.33
C HIS A 194 -14.69 -26.62 -12.45
N ALA A 195 -15.55 -27.60 -12.74
CA ALA A 195 -16.69 -27.94 -11.88
C ALA A 195 -16.18 -28.40 -10.50
N HIS A 196 -16.45 -27.59 -9.46
CA HIS A 196 -16.27 -28.04 -8.08
C HIS A 196 -17.24 -29.16 -7.72
N PRO A 197 -16.85 -30.14 -6.89
CA PRO A 197 -17.72 -31.22 -6.50
C PRO A 197 -18.98 -30.71 -5.77
N PRO A 198 -20.12 -31.34 -5.93
CA PRO A 198 -21.37 -30.92 -5.30
C PRO A 198 -21.26 -31.06 -3.78
N GLY A 199 -21.32 -29.96 -3.03
CA GLY A 199 -21.50 -30.07 -1.60
C GLY A 199 -21.07 -28.92 -0.69
N GLY A 200 -20.43 -27.85 -1.17
CA GLY A 200 -19.89 -26.86 -0.23
C GLY A 200 -20.19 -25.39 -0.52
N LEU A 201 -20.34 -24.99 -1.75
CA LEU A 201 -20.42 -23.58 -2.16
C LEU A 201 -21.76 -23.15 -2.78
N GLY A 202 -22.76 -23.99 -2.77
CA GLY A 202 -24.09 -23.75 -3.38
C GLY A 202 -24.88 -22.56 -2.77
N ALA A 203 -24.39 -21.98 -1.67
CA ALA A 203 -24.98 -20.79 -1.03
C ALA A 203 -24.28 -19.49 -1.42
N ILE A 204 -23.16 -19.52 -2.14
CA ILE A 204 -22.43 -18.33 -2.56
C ILE A 204 -23.00 -17.87 -3.90
N ARG A 205 -23.77 -16.78 -3.88
CA ARG A 205 -24.13 -16.08 -5.10
C ARG A 205 -22.99 -15.14 -5.47
N ALA A 206 -22.29 -15.46 -6.55
CA ALA A 206 -21.32 -14.54 -7.13
C ALA A 206 -22.08 -13.34 -7.74
N GLU A 207 -21.82 -12.13 -7.24
CA GLU A 207 -22.28 -10.90 -7.86
C GLU A 207 -21.12 -10.32 -8.68
N VAL A 208 -21.24 -10.39 -10.00
CA VAL A 208 -20.25 -9.85 -10.93
C VAL A 208 -20.81 -8.56 -11.52
N SER A 209 -20.08 -7.45 -11.36
CA SER A 209 -20.48 -6.14 -11.83
C SER A 209 -19.64 -5.74 -13.06
N VAL A 210 -20.26 -5.68 -14.23
CA VAL A 210 -19.62 -5.22 -15.46
C VAL A 210 -20.22 -3.88 -15.87
N VAL A 211 -19.37 -2.86 -16.00
CA VAL A 211 -19.78 -1.53 -16.48
C VAL A 211 -19.52 -1.45 -17.97
N ILE A 212 -20.58 -1.39 -18.73
CA ILE A 212 -20.53 -1.36 -20.19
C ILE A 212 -21.00 0.01 -20.67
N PRO A 213 -20.19 0.74 -21.48
CA PRO A 213 -20.68 1.97 -22.12
C PRO A 213 -21.90 1.67 -22.99
N VAL A 214 -22.91 2.54 -22.94
CA VAL A 214 -24.18 2.31 -23.64
C VAL A 214 -23.97 2.12 -25.16
N LEU A 215 -23.05 2.87 -25.77
CA LEU A 215 -22.74 2.73 -27.18
C LEU A 215 -22.10 1.39 -27.52
N THR A 216 -21.30 0.82 -26.62
CA THR A 216 -20.74 -0.52 -26.76
C THR A 216 -21.82 -1.60 -26.65
N ALA A 217 -22.71 -1.47 -25.67
CA ALA A 217 -23.81 -2.41 -25.49
C ALA A 217 -24.74 -2.48 -26.70
N VAL A 218 -24.96 -1.37 -27.40
CA VAL A 218 -25.80 -1.33 -28.62
C VAL A 218 -25.02 -1.52 -29.93
N GLY A 219 -23.72 -1.85 -29.85
CA GLY A 219 -22.89 -2.11 -31.03
C GLY A 219 -22.43 -0.88 -31.81
N ALA A 220 -22.58 0.31 -31.25
CA ALA A 220 -22.18 1.57 -31.88
C ALA A 220 -20.77 2.05 -31.45
N SER A 221 -20.05 1.27 -30.67
CA SER A 221 -18.68 1.57 -30.23
C SER A 221 -17.96 0.28 -29.87
N GLU A 222 -16.68 0.22 -30.16
CA GLU A 222 -15.75 -0.87 -29.78
C GLU A 222 -15.02 -0.56 -28.46
N ARG A 223 -15.45 0.43 -27.69
CA ARG A 223 -14.87 0.69 -26.35
C ARG A 223 -15.11 -0.50 -25.42
N GLY A 224 -14.05 -1.00 -24.79
CA GLY A 224 -14.14 -2.05 -23.81
C GLY A 224 -15.00 -1.68 -22.59
N ALA A 225 -15.37 -2.68 -21.83
CA ALA A 225 -16.07 -2.58 -20.55
C ALA A 225 -15.09 -2.75 -19.37
N MET A 226 -15.59 -2.59 -18.15
CA MET A 226 -14.81 -2.77 -16.93
C MET A 226 -15.50 -3.76 -16.01
N LEU A 227 -14.79 -4.81 -15.60
CA LEU A 227 -15.22 -5.76 -14.59
C LEU A 227 -14.89 -5.22 -13.20
N ASP A 228 -15.88 -5.00 -12.36
CA ASP A 228 -15.76 -4.49 -10.97
C ASP A 228 -14.87 -3.23 -10.84
N GLY A 229 -14.70 -2.49 -11.93
CA GLY A 229 -13.83 -1.32 -11.97
C GLY A 229 -12.32 -1.63 -11.97
N CYS A 230 -11.93 -2.90 -12.04
CA CYS A 230 -10.54 -3.32 -11.86
C CYS A 230 -9.93 -3.95 -13.12
N ALA A 231 -10.70 -4.72 -13.90
CA ALA A 231 -10.19 -5.43 -15.06
C ALA A 231 -10.88 -4.99 -16.34
N PRO A 232 -10.15 -4.71 -17.44
CA PRO A 232 -10.73 -4.42 -18.73
C PRO A 232 -11.37 -5.68 -19.33
N VAL A 233 -12.51 -5.48 -20.01
CA VAL A 233 -13.22 -6.52 -20.75
C VAL A 233 -13.37 -5.99 -22.17
N ASP A 234 -13.06 -6.81 -23.16
CA ASP A 234 -13.22 -6.44 -24.56
C ASP A 234 -14.70 -6.23 -24.93
N ALA A 235 -14.96 -5.55 -26.05
CA ALA A 235 -16.29 -5.12 -26.44
C ALA A 235 -17.20 -6.31 -26.77
N ASP A 236 -16.67 -7.39 -27.35
CA ASP A 236 -17.47 -8.57 -27.76
C ASP A 236 -17.89 -9.38 -26.52
N THR A 237 -16.95 -9.63 -25.60
CA THR A 237 -17.24 -10.27 -24.31
C THR A 237 -18.24 -9.44 -23.50
N ALA A 238 -18.11 -8.11 -23.51
CA ALA A 238 -19.03 -7.21 -22.83
C ALA A 238 -20.45 -7.28 -23.41
N ARG A 239 -20.61 -7.32 -24.72
CA ARG A 239 -21.90 -7.50 -25.41
C ARG A 239 -22.53 -8.85 -25.09
N HIS A 240 -21.71 -9.90 -25.08
CA HIS A 240 -22.17 -11.25 -24.73
C HIS A 240 -22.69 -11.29 -23.31
N LEU A 241 -21.94 -10.79 -22.34
CA LEU A 241 -22.38 -10.69 -20.94
C LEU A 241 -23.63 -9.82 -20.76
N PHE A 242 -23.75 -8.74 -21.52
CA PHE A 242 -24.93 -7.88 -21.51
C PHE A 242 -26.19 -8.61 -22.02
N ALA A 243 -26.04 -9.43 -23.10
CA ALA A 243 -27.15 -10.18 -23.70
C ALA A 243 -27.66 -11.31 -22.79
N GLU A 244 -26.78 -11.96 -22.03
CA GLU A 244 -27.11 -13.08 -21.14
C GLU A 244 -27.50 -12.65 -19.72
N ALA A 245 -27.29 -11.40 -19.36
CA ALA A 245 -27.61 -10.91 -18.03
C ALA A 245 -29.11 -11.00 -17.75
N PRO A 246 -29.53 -11.56 -16.59
CA PRO A 246 -30.94 -11.67 -16.22
C PRO A 246 -31.59 -10.29 -15.96
N GLY A 247 -30.82 -9.25 -15.91
CA GLY A 247 -31.21 -7.85 -15.76
C GLY A 247 -30.01 -6.94 -15.71
N TRP A 248 -30.21 -5.69 -16.08
CA TRP A 248 -29.21 -4.65 -16.02
C TRP A 248 -29.81 -3.36 -15.47
N GLU A 249 -28.99 -2.59 -14.75
CA GLU A 249 -29.39 -1.28 -14.26
C GLU A 249 -28.78 -0.17 -15.10
N ARG A 250 -29.61 0.77 -15.48
CA ARG A 250 -29.21 1.94 -16.25
C ARG A 250 -28.65 3.00 -15.30
N LEU A 251 -27.35 3.24 -15.33
CA LEU A 251 -26.72 4.36 -14.65
C LEU A 251 -26.71 5.56 -15.61
N LEU A 252 -27.58 6.54 -15.38
CA LEU A 252 -27.52 7.82 -16.07
C LEU A 252 -26.50 8.70 -15.34
N THR A 253 -25.35 8.91 -15.96
CA THR A 253 -24.38 9.89 -15.50
C THR A 253 -24.53 11.14 -16.35
N ASP A 254 -24.61 12.32 -15.74
CA ASP A 254 -24.42 13.57 -16.44
C ASP A 254 -23.09 13.53 -17.18
N PRO A 255 -23.05 13.70 -18.50
CA PRO A 255 -21.84 13.56 -19.28
C PRO A 255 -20.79 14.64 -18.97
N VAL A 256 -21.17 15.71 -18.29
CA VAL A 256 -20.29 16.84 -17.96
C VAL A 256 -19.92 16.85 -16.47
N THR A 257 -20.86 16.57 -15.57
CA THR A 257 -20.65 16.71 -14.13
C THR A 257 -20.74 15.40 -13.35
N GLY A 258 -21.29 14.32 -13.91
CA GLY A 258 -21.47 13.04 -13.24
C GLY A 258 -22.46 13.06 -12.05
N VAL A 259 -23.23 14.13 -11.85
CA VAL A 259 -24.10 14.32 -10.69
C VAL A 259 -25.42 13.59 -10.87
N VAL A 260 -25.78 12.75 -9.89
CA VAL A 260 -27.14 12.24 -9.69
C VAL A 260 -27.79 13.05 -8.58
N LEU A 261 -28.99 13.53 -8.80
CA LEU A 261 -29.79 14.33 -7.84
C LEU A 261 -30.08 13.53 -6.57
N GLY A 262 -29.78 14.10 -5.41
CA GLY A 262 -29.84 13.46 -4.12
C GLY A 262 -31.26 13.19 -3.62
N VAL A 263 -31.38 12.14 -2.78
CA VAL A 263 -32.51 11.88 -1.90
C VAL A 263 -32.00 11.94 -0.47
N ASP A 264 -32.65 12.75 0.34
CA ASP A 264 -32.30 12.95 1.76
C ASP A 264 -32.65 11.69 2.58
N ARG A 265 -31.74 10.70 2.58
CA ARG A 265 -31.85 9.46 3.36
C ARG A 265 -30.49 9.10 3.95
N TYR A 266 -30.45 8.74 5.23
CA TYR A 266 -29.22 8.30 5.90
C TYR A 266 -28.50 7.16 5.16
N ARG A 267 -29.24 6.17 4.64
CA ARG A 267 -28.65 5.05 3.91
C ARG A 267 -28.63 5.32 2.41
N PRO A 268 -27.46 5.27 1.77
CA PRO A 268 -27.35 5.35 0.31
C PRO A 268 -28.24 4.28 -0.36
N THR A 269 -28.94 4.65 -1.43
CA THR A 269 -29.71 3.70 -2.22
C THR A 269 -28.79 2.65 -2.87
N PRO A 270 -29.30 1.47 -3.29
CA PRO A 270 -28.51 0.49 -4.04
C PRO A 270 -27.82 1.09 -5.28
N ALA A 271 -28.53 1.95 -6.02
CA ALA A 271 -27.98 2.65 -7.19
C ALA A 271 -26.83 3.60 -6.80
N MET A 272 -26.97 4.36 -5.72
CA MET A 272 -25.90 5.22 -5.22
C MET A 272 -24.67 4.41 -4.79
N ARG A 273 -24.88 3.30 -4.07
CA ARG A 273 -23.78 2.40 -3.66
C ARG A 273 -23.02 1.85 -4.86
N ARG A 274 -23.76 1.39 -5.87
CA ARG A 274 -23.15 0.88 -7.10
C ARG A 274 -22.36 1.98 -7.81
N PHE A 275 -22.94 3.16 -7.98
CA PHE A 275 -22.26 4.30 -8.59
C PHE A 275 -20.97 4.68 -7.85
N VAL A 276 -21.03 4.82 -6.51
CA VAL A 276 -19.86 5.22 -5.70
C VAL A 276 -18.74 4.17 -5.82
N ARG A 277 -19.07 2.87 -5.78
CA ARG A 277 -18.08 1.81 -5.97
C ARG A 277 -17.43 1.84 -7.34
N LEU A 278 -18.21 2.11 -8.39
CA LEU A 278 -17.71 2.20 -9.77
C LEU A 278 -16.86 3.46 -10.01
N ARG A 279 -17.21 4.58 -9.35
CA ARG A 279 -16.43 5.80 -9.42
C ARG A 279 -15.11 5.67 -8.69
N ASP A 280 -15.11 5.05 -7.51
CA ASP A 280 -13.99 5.07 -6.58
C ASP A 280 -12.99 3.94 -6.84
N VAL A 281 -13.43 2.80 -7.38
CA VAL A 281 -12.62 1.60 -7.68
C VAL A 281 -11.96 0.99 -6.44
N HIS A 282 -11.42 1.81 -5.56
CA HIS A 282 -10.81 1.43 -4.27
C HIS A 282 -11.09 2.47 -3.17
N CYS A 283 -10.55 2.21 -1.99
CA CYS A 283 -10.60 3.13 -0.86
C CYS A 283 -10.01 4.49 -1.26
N ARG A 284 -10.72 5.56 -0.94
CA ARG A 284 -10.37 6.94 -1.32
C ARG A 284 -9.46 7.64 -0.31
N PHE A 285 -8.88 6.91 0.62
CA PHE A 285 -7.77 7.44 1.43
C PHE A 285 -6.48 7.45 0.60
N PRO A 286 -5.67 8.53 0.63
CA PRO A 286 -4.46 8.65 -0.18
C PRO A 286 -3.52 7.44 -0.05
N GLY A 287 -3.15 6.85 -1.19
CA GLY A 287 -2.27 5.69 -1.25
C GLY A 287 -2.89 4.34 -0.89
N CYS A 288 -4.19 4.27 -0.52
CA CYS A 288 -4.85 3.00 -0.23
C CYS A 288 -5.43 2.35 -1.49
N ARG A 289 -5.09 1.08 -1.71
CA ARG A 289 -5.54 0.29 -2.88
C ARG A 289 -6.55 -0.81 -2.52
N GLN A 290 -7.19 -0.72 -1.33
CA GLN A 290 -8.23 -1.70 -0.96
C GLN A 290 -9.42 -1.59 -1.92
N PRO A 291 -9.81 -2.65 -2.64
CA PRO A 291 -10.87 -2.61 -3.63
C PRO A 291 -12.20 -2.08 -3.05
N ALA A 292 -12.95 -1.27 -3.83
CA ALA A 292 -14.19 -0.63 -3.40
C ALA A 292 -15.26 -1.65 -2.96
N ARG A 293 -15.26 -2.88 -3.51
CA ARG A 293 -16.15 -3.96 -3.08
C ARG A 293 -15.95 -4.38 -1.62
N ARG A 294 -14.74 -4.18 -1.08
CA ARG A 294 -14.38 -4.45 0.34
C ARG A 294 -14.42 -3.19 1.21
N CYS A 295 -14.94 -2.09 0.66
CA CYS A 295 -15.07 -0.82 1.35
C CYS A 295 -16.51 -0.58 1.82
N GLU A 296 -16.63 0.16 2.91
CA GLU A 296 -17.88 0.78 3.34
C GLU A 296 -18.08 2.06 2.53
N ILE A 297 -19.35 2.44 2.28
CA ILE A 297 -19.67 3.73 1.69
C ILE A 297 -19.94 4.68 2.85
N ASP A 298 -19.10 5.67 2.97
CA ASP A 298 -19.09 6.62 4.07
C ASP A 298 -19.38 8.05 3.58
N HIS A 299 -19.94 8.88 4.48
CA HIS A 299 -20.17 10.29 4.24
C HIS A 299 -18.87 11.08 4.47
N ASN A 300 -18.40 11.86 3.50
CA ASN A 300 -17.22 12.71 3.67
C ASN A 300 -17.42 13.72 4.82
N LEU A 301 -18.52 14.46 4.79
CA LEU A 301 -19.06 15.17 5.94
C LEU A 301 -20.08 14.25 6.61
N ALA A 302 -19.86 13.92 7.88
CA ALA A 302 -20.70 12.96 8.61
C ALA A 302 -22.17 13.38 8.64
N HIS A 303 -23.07 12.42 8.45
CA HIS A 303 -24.52 12.68 8.49
C HIS A 303 -24.96 13.26 9.85
N ALA A 304 -24.36 12.80 10.94
CA ALA A 304 -24.63 13.32 12.29
C ALA A 304 -24.32 14.82 12.46
N THR A 305 -23.49 15.39 11.59
CA THR A 305 -23.16 16.82 11.56
C THR A 305 -23.83 17.56 10.40
N GLY A 306 -24.89 16.98 9.82
CA GLY A 306 -25.70 17.60 8.76
C GLY A 306 -25.21 17.29 7.33
N GLY A 307 -24.29 16.34 7.16
CA GLY A 307 -23.84 15.91 5.82
C GLY A 307 -24.95 15.17 5.06
N PRO A 308 -25.33 15.62 3.83
CA PRO A 308 -26.38 14.97 3.06
C PRO A 308 -25.93 13.62 2.49
N THR A 309 -26.87 12.69 2.28
CA THR A 309 -26.62 11.45 1.55
C THR A 309 -26.75 11.71 0.05
N THR A 310 -25.69 12.27 -0.52
CA THR A 310 -25.57 12.61 -1.94
C THR A 310 -24.26 12.09 -2.51
N LEU A 311 -24.19 11.87 -3.81
CA LEU A 311 -22.98 11.34 -4.47
C LEU A 311 -21.75 12.24 -4.29
N CYS A 312 -21.96 13.54 -4.12
CA CYS A 312 -20.88 14.49 -3.83
C CYS A 312 -20.44 14.51 -2.35
N ASN A 313 -21.10 13.73 -1.48
CA ASN A 313 -20.72 13.57 -0.08
C ASN A 313 -20.46 12.11 0.31
N LEU A 314 -20.43 11.18 -0.63
CA LEU A 314 -20.20 9.77 -0.38
C LEU A 314 -18.88 9.30 -1.01
N ALA A 315 -18.14 8.45 -0.29
CA ALA A 315 -16.90 7.83 -0.78
C ALA A 315 -16.74 6.40 -0.25
N CYS A 316 -15.99 5.58 -1.00
CA CYS A 316 -15.56 4.26 -0.54
C CYS A 316 -14.39 4.39 0.43
N LEU A 317 -14.56 3.95 1.68
CA LEU A 317 -13.49 3.83 2.66
C LEU A 317 -13.40 2.41 3.18
N CYS A 318 -12.21 1.83 3.18
CA CYS A 318 -12.01 0.55 3.85
C CYS A 318 -12.18 0.73 5.37
N LYS A 319 -12.48 -0.35 6.08
CA LYS A 319 -12.76 -0.31 7.54
C LYS A 319 -11.69 0.46 8.32
N ARG A 320 -10.42 0.27 7.97
CA ARG A 320 -9.29 0.96 8.59
C ARG A 320 -9.39 2.48 8.45
N HIS A 321 -9.65 2.98 7.23
CA HIS A 321 -9.69 4.42 6.95
C HIS A 321 -11.03 5.07 7.32
N HIS A 322 -12.11 4.31 7.34
CA HIS A 322 -13.36 4.74 7.94
C HIS A 322 -13.18 5.02 9.44
N VAL A 323 -12.61 4.06 10.19
CA VAL A 323 -12.31 4.24 11.62
C VAL A 323 -11.32 5.40 11.83
N LEU A 324 -10.27 5.50 11.00
CA LEU A 324 -9.32 6.60 11.08
C LEU A 324 -10.03 7.96 10.97
N LYS A 325 -10.91 8.14 9.99
CA LYS A 325 -11.67 9.39 9.82
C LYS A 325 -12.65 9.65 10.97
N THR A 326 -13.28 8.60 11.51
CA THR A 326 -14.30 8.74 12.58
C THR A 326 -13.67 9.04 13.93
N GLU A 327 -12.56 8.39 14.26
CA GLU A 327 -11.96 8.40 15.60
C GLU A 327 -10.80 9.40 15.75
N THR A 328 -10.42 10.07 14.66
CA THR A 328 -9.28 11.01 14.67
C THR A 328 -9.66 12.33 13.98
N PRO A 329 -8.86 13.40 14.14
CA PRO A 329 -9.09 14.69 13.46
C PRO A 329 -8.89 14.68 11.94
N TRP A 330 -8.69 13.53 11.30
CA TRP A 330 -8.65 13.45 9.84
C TRP A 330 -10.00 13.81 9.24
N THR A 331 -10.01 14.71 8.25
CA THR A 331 -11.21 15.13 7.54
C THR A 331 -11.09 14.90 6.04
N ALA A 332 -12.25 14.70 5.40
CA ALA A 332 -12.38 14.52 3.96
C ALA A 332 -13.40 15.51 3.41
N ALA A 333 -13.05 16.22 2.35
CA ALA A 333 -13.96 17.13 1.65
C ALA A 333 -13.93 16.81 0.15
N GLN A 334 -15.08 16.43 -0.41
CA GLN A 334 -15.18 16.14 -1.83
C GLN A 334 -15.39 17.43 -2.62
N GLN A 335 -14.64 17.55 -3.71
CA GLN A 335 -14.73 18.66 -4.67
C GLN A 335 -15.51 18.22 -5.92
N SER A 336 -15.84 19.20 -6.78
CA SER A 336 -16.39 18.95 -8.11
C SER A 336 -15.48 18.00 -8.89
N GLY A 337 -16.06 17.09 -9.68
CA GLY A 337 -15.30 16.06 -10.39
C GLY A 337 -14.89 14.85 -9.54
N GLY A 338 -15.35 14.76 -8.26
CA GLY A 338 -15.16 13.58 -7.42
C GLY A 338 -13.79 13.48 -6.74
N SER A 339 -12.93 14.49 -6.85
CA SER A 339 -11.68 14.57 -6.09
C SER A 339 -11.97 14.77 -4.61
N ILE A 340 -11.20 14.12 -3.74
CA ILE A 340 -11.34 14.25 -2.29
C ILE A 340 -10.10 14.93 -1.73
N VAL A 341 -10.28 16.03 -1.02
CA VAL A 341 -9.22 16.69 -0.26
C VAL A 341 -9.24 16.18 1.17
N TRP A 342 -8.19 15.49 1.53
CA TRP A 342 -7.93 15.03 2.89
C TRP A 342 -7.13 16.08 3.65
N THR A 343 -7.54 16.36 4.88
CA THR A 343 -6.78 17.20 5.79
C THR A 343 -6.37 16.38 7.01
N SER A 344 -5.07 16.33 7.26
CA SER A 344 -4.49 15.59 8.37
C SER A 344 -4.63 16.34 9.70
N PRO A 345 -4.40 15.68 10.86
CA PRO A 345 -4.37 16.33 12.17
C PRO A 345 -3.34 17.47 12.30
N LEU A 346 -2.30 17.46 11.48
CA LEU A 346 -1.29 18.52 11.41
C LEU A 346 -1.64 19.63 10.39
N GLY A 347 -2.86 19.59 9.83
CA GLY A 347 -3.32 20.58 8.84
C GLY A 347 -2.77 20.37 7.43
N ARG A 348 -2.04 19.30 7.17
CA ARG A 348 -1.53 18.99 5.81
C ARG A 348 -2.67 18.53 4.92
N ARG A 349 -2.70 19.06 3.71
CA ARG A 349 -3.74 18.74 2.72
C ARG A 349 -3.19 17.87 1.60
N THR A 350 -3.93 16.84 1.24
CA THR A 350 -3.60 15.94 0.13
C THR A 350 -4.86 15.68 -0.68
N THR A 351 -4.76 15.80 -1.99
CA THR A 351 -5.86 15.54 -2.91
C THR A 351 -5.76 14.14 -3.47
N ASP A 352 -6.85 13.38 -3.37
CA ASP A 352 -7.04 12.09 -3.99
C ASP A 352 -8.03 12.26 -5.17
N PRO A 353 -7.55 12.31 -6.43
CA PRO A 353 -8.43 12.37 -7.59
C PRO A 353 -9.10 11.02 -7.83
N PRO A 354 -10.29 10.97 -8.45
CA PRO A 354 -10.87 9.71 -8.90
C PRO A 354 -9.94 9.06 -9.92
N GLU A 355 -9.83 7.72 -9.88
CA GLU A 355 -9.03 7.03 -10.90
C GLU A 355 -9.59 7.30 -12.29
N ARG A 356 -8.71 7.71 -13.18
CA ARG A 356 -9.07 7.79 -14.60
C ARG A 356 -9.31 6.36 -15.08
N ARG A 357 -10.51 6.09 -15.56
CA ARG A 357 -10.80 4.84 -16.24
C ARG A 357 -9.83 4.70 -17.42
N VAL A 358 -9.34 3.51 -17.65
CA VAL A 358 -8.52 3.20 -18.80
C VAL A 358 -9.29 3.65 -20.05
N ALA A 359 -8.78 4.66 -20.74
CA ALA A 359 -9.29 5.02 -22.04
C ALA A 359 -8.60 4.07 -23.03
N PHE A 360 -9.37 3.18 -23.64
CA PHE A 360 -8.87 2.41 -24.76
C PHE A 360 -8.63 3.38 -25.91
N ALA A 361 -7.43 3.37 -26.48
CA ALA A 361 -7.21 3.98 -27.76
C ALA A 361 -8.11 3.25 -28.77
N PRO A 362 -8.85 3.95 -29.66
CA PRO A 362 -9.48 3.25 -30.77
C PRO A 362 -8.40 2.50 -31.55
N ASP A 363 -8.68 1.26 -31.93
CA ASP A 363 -7.80 0.57 -32.88
C ASP A 363 -7.61 1.47 -34.11
N PRO A 364 -6.39 1.56 -34.62
CA PRO A 364 -6.18 2.27 -35.90
C PRO A 364 -7.12 1.62 -36.92
N ASP A 365 -7.91 2.45 -37.61
CA ASP A 365 -8.88 1.99 -38.60
C ASP A 365 -8.15 1.07 -39.61
N PRO A 366 -8.50 -0.22 -39.69
CA PRO A 366 -7.86 -1.14 -40.61
C PRO A 366 -8.16 -0.80 -42.08
N HIS A 367 -9.10 0.10 -42.29
CA HIS A 367 -9.43 0.62 -43.61
C HIS A 367 -9.43 2.16 -43.54
N PRO A 368 -8.28 2.84 -43.75
CA PRO A 368 -8.33 4.27 -44.04
C PRO A 368 -9.27 4.45 -45.24
N ASP A 369 -10.28 5.33 -45.02
CA ASP A 369 -11.26 5.67 -46.07
C ASP A 369 -10.51 5.88 -47.37
N PRO A 370 -10.84 5.17 -48.47
CA PRO A 370 -10.22 5.43 -49.75
C PRO A 370 -10.46 6.91 -50.08
N ASP A 371 -9.42 7.61 -50.47
CA ASP A 371 -9.44 9.02 -50.82
C ASP A 371 -10.77 9.38 -51.48
N PRO A 372 -11.43 10.47 -51.05
CA PRO A 372 -12.68 10.87 -51.71
C PRO A 372 -12.43 11.06 -53.19
N PRO A 373 -13.36 10.62 -54.04
CA PRO A 373 -13.17 10.71 -55.47
C PRO A 373 -12.87 12.16 -55.89
N PRO A 374 -11.96 12.38 -56.83
CA PRO A 374 -11.54 13.71 -57.21
C PRO A 374 -12.63 14.40 -58.04
N PHE A 375 -13.49 15.15 -57.35
CA PHE A 375 -14.33 16.22 -57.94
C PHE A 375 -14.73 17.21 -56.86
#